data_e57176286d99ecc342937bedbc45df72
#
_entry.id   e57176286d99ecc342937bedbc45df72
#
_cell.length_a   1.000
_cell.length_b   1.000
_cell.length_c   1.000
_cell.angle_alpha   90.00
_cell.angle_beta   90.00
_cell.angle_gamma   90.00
#
_symmetry.space_group_name_H-M   'P 1'
#
loop_
_entity.id
_entity.type
_entity.pdbx_description
1 polymer ?
#
loop_
_entity_poly.entity_id
_entity_poly.type
_entity_poly.pdbx_seq_one_letter_code
_entity_poly.pdbx_strand_id
1 'polypeptide(L)'
;MLDNPKATTKDLLRFIKGPDFSNVAPIIASQEELLEMYETGRGGFKIRAHWDTEGNDIVVRALPHQASGTKILEQIADQMQKKKLPMVVDLRDEGDHKEPVRLVITLKSNRIDSTEVMNHLYATTDLQKNYRANINLISLKGSPRVFSLNALIAEWLKFRQQTVMRKLEHRLDQVDDRIHILEGLLIVYLDLDKVIHIIRNSDEPKKELMKAFKISEIQTNAILEIRLRQLAKLEQIKLEEEKGALEIERAVLEKIIKSKARLKTFI
;
A
#
# COMPACT_ATOMS: atom_id res chain seq x y z
N MET A 1 9.76 -7.42 12.84
CA MET A 1 9.33 -8.83 12.75
C MET A 1 10.12 -9.63 11.72
N LEU A 2 10.52 -9.09 10.59
CA LEU A 2 11.45 -9.80 9.67
C LEU A 2 12.76 -10.15 10.38
N ASP A 3 13.36 -9.19 11.10
CA ASP A 3 14.64 -9.38 11.79
C ASP A 3 14.48 -10.04 13.16
N ASN A 4 13.35 -9.82 13.83
CA ASN A 4 13.02 -10.45 15.10
C ASN A 4 11.65 -11.16 15.01
N PRO A 5 11.59 -12.43 14.57
CA PRO A 5 10.35 -13.20 14.48
C PRO A 5 9.65 -13.44 15.84
N LYS A 6 10.36 -13.26 16.94
CA LYS A 6 9.85 -13.42 18.31
C LYS A 6 9.39 -12.11 18.95
N ALA A 7 9.32 -11.01 18.16
CA ALA A 7 8.84 -9.73 18.66
C ALA A 7 7.44 -9.85 19.24
N THR A 8 7.23 -9.30 20.43
CA THR A 8 5.94 -9.27 21.12
C THR A 8 5.09 -8.09 20.64
N THR A 9 3.79 -8.08 20.95
CA THR A 9 2.91 -6.93 20.68
C THR A 9 3.45 -5.67 21.36
N LYS A 10 4.00 -5.79 22.56
CA LYS A 10 4.61 -4.68 23.29
C LYS A 10 5.83 -4.08 22.56
N ASP A 11 6.63 -4.92 21.90
CA ASP A 11 7.75 -4.44 21.08
C ASP A 11 7.24 -3.71 19.82
N LEU A 12 6.13 -4.17 19.24
CA LEU A 12 5.50 -3.54 18.08
C LEU A 12 4.90 -2.17 18.42
N LEU A 13 4.34 -1.99 19.62
CA LEU A 13 3.80 -0.72 20.08
C LEU A 13 4.83 0.41 20.18
N ARG A 14 6.12 0.09 20.21
CA ARG A 14 7.18 1.13 20.11
C ARG A 14 7.17 1.83 18.75
N PHE A 15 6.69 1.16 17.71
CA PHE A 15 6.62 1.66 16.33
C PHE A 15 5.20 2.01 15.92
N ILE A 16 4.22 1.21 16.32
CA ILE A 16 2.79 1.36 16.02
C ILE A 16 2.10 1.84 17.29
N LYS A 17 2.12 3.17 17.50
CA LYS A 17 1.63 3.79 18.74
C LYS A 17 0.11 3.68 18.94
N GLY A 18 -0.65 3.49 17.88
CA GLY A 18 -2.11 3.41 17.91
C GLY A 18 -2.69 3.20 16.52
N PRO A 19 -4.03 3.08 16.39
CA PRO A 19 -4.71 3.11 15.10
C PRO A 19 -4.45 4.42 14.36
N ASP A 20 -4.36 4.37 13.04
CA ASP A 20 -4.12 5.53 12.19
C ASP A 20 -5.41 5.96 11.47
N PHE A 21 -5.71 7.26 11.49
CA PHE A 21 -6.87 7.86 10.85
C PHE A 21 -6.44 9.00 9.92
N SER A 22 -7.27 9.29 8.95
CA SER A 22 -7.00 10.35 7.95
C SER A 22 -7.06 11.77 8.52
N ASN A 23 -7.61 11.95 9.73
CA ASN A 23 -7.73 13.22 10.43
C ASN A 23 -6.82 13.26 11.66
N VAL A 24 -6.41 14.46 12.05
CA VAL A 24 -5.47 14.70 13.17
C VAL A 24 -6.13 14.76 14.55
N ALA A 25 -7.35 14.25 14.68
CA ALA A 25 -8.05 14.21 15.96
C ALA A 25 -7.39 13.20 16.92
N PRO A 26 -7.13 13.58 18.19
CA PRO A 26 -6.40 12.74 19.14
C PRO A 26 -7.18 11.52 19.58
N ILE A 27 -6.49 10.38 19.68
CA ILE A 27 -6.98 9.15 20.27
C ILE A 27 -6.78 9.23 21.78
N ILE A 28 -7.86 9.01 22.52
CA ILE A 28 -7.86 8.97 23.98
C ILE A 28 -7.98 7.50 24.41
N ALA A 29 -6.82 6.91 24.67
CA ALA A 29 -6.71 5.56 25.20
C ALA A 29 -5.41 5.46 26.02
N SER A 30 -5.40 4.65 27.06
CA SER A 30 -4.20 4.31 27.80
C SER A 30 -3.32 3.35 26.96
N GLN A 31 -2.03 3.28 27.29
CA GLN A 31 -1.15 2.30 26.63
C GLN A 31 -1.58 0.85 26.93
N GLU A 32 -2.17 0.62 28.08
CA GLU A 32 -2.68 -0.69 28.50
C GLU A 32 -3.90 -1.10 27.66
N GLU A 33 -4.85 -0.17 27.45
CA GLU A 33 -6.01 -0.40 26.59
C GLU A 33 -5.61 -0.70 25.13
N LEU A 34 -4.63 0.05 24.60
CA LEU A 34 -4.10 -0.20 23.26
C LEU A 34 -3.35 -1.54 23.17
N LEU A 35 -2.58 -1.90 24.20
CA LEU A 35 -1.89 -3.18 24.26
C LEU A 35 -2.89 -4.34 24.25
N GLU A 36 -3.89 -4.31 25.11
CA GLU A 36 -4.96 -5.31 25.20
C GLU A 36 -5.71 -5.44 23.86
N MET A 37 -6.06 -4.31 23.25
CA MET A 37 -6.71 -4.27 21.95
C MET A 37 -5.86 -4.96 20.87
N TYR A 38 -4.57 -4.71 20.84
CA TYR A 38 -3.67 -5.31 19.85
C TYR A 38 -3.32 -6.75 20.14
N GLU A 39 -3.32 -7.17 21.41
CA GLU A 39 -3.11 -8.57 21.80
C GLU A 39 -4.33 -9.46 21.51
N THR A 40 -5.52 -8.92 21.77
CA THR A 40 -6.77 -9.68 21.59
C THR A 40 -7.35 -9.53 20.19
N GLY A 41 -6.98 -8.46 19.45
CA GLY A 41 -7.61 -8.05 18.19
C GLY A 41 -9.00 -7.43 18.38
N ARG A 42 -9.40 -7.12 19.61
CA ARG A 42 -10.67 -6.51 19.99
C ARG A 42 -10.45 -5.47 21.07
N GLY A 43 -11.23 -4.39 21.00
CA GLY A 43 -11.13 -3.33 22.01
C GLY A 43 -11.97 -2.12 21.62
N GLY A 44 -11.72 -1.03 22.31
CA GLY A 44 -12.35 0.25 22.02
C GLY A 44 -11.47 1.39 22.48
N PHE A 45 -11.59 2.51 21.83
CA PHE A 45 -10.91 3.76 22.17
C PHE A 45 -11.81 4.94 21.83
N LYS A 46 -11.48 6.10 22.37
CA LYS A 46 -12.18 7.34 22.08
C LYS A 46 -11.34 8.21 21.16
N ILE A 47 -12.00 8.93 20.26
CA ILE A 47 -11.36 10.03 19.51
C ILE A 47 -12.09 11.31 19.90
N ARG A 48 -11.33 12.35 20.22
CA ARG A 48 -11.81 13.68 20.55
C ARG A 48 -11.50 14.67 19.45
N ALA A 49 -12.33 15.69 19.31
CA ALA A 49 -12.01 16.84 18.53
C ALA A 49 -10.75 17.54 19.06
N HIS A 50 -9.92 18.05 18.15
CA HIS A 50 -8.83 18.95 18.48
C HIS A 50 -9.32 20.39 18.39
N TRP A 51 -8.97 21.21 19.37
CA TRP A 51 -9.42 22.58 19.47
C TRP A 51 -8.39 23.49 20.13
N ASP A 52 -8.49 24.78 19.83
CA ASP A 52 -7.70 25.85 20.41
C ASP A 52 -8.64 26.98 20.89
N THR A 53 -8.10 27.96 21.63
CA THR A 53 -8.83 29.18 22.03
C THR A 53 -8.31 30.38 21.27
N GLU A 54 -9.23 31.14 20.67
CA GLU A 54 -8.95 32.42 20.00
C GLU A 54 -9.80 33.53 20.67
N GLY A 55 -9.24 34.19 21.68
CA GLY A 55 -9.97 35.20 22.45
C GLY A 55 -11.11 34.61 23.26
N ASN A 56 -12.37 34.91 22.90
CA ASN A 56 -13.56 34.32 23.50
C ASN A 56 -14.06 33.08 22.75
N ASP A 57 -13.42 32.70 21.67
CA ASP A 57 -13.86 31.62 20.82
C ASP A 57 -13.12 30.32 21.12
N ILE A 58 -13.85 29.23 21.14
CA ILE A 58 -13.31 27.88 21.03
C ILE A 58 -13.34 27.49 19.55
N VAL A 59 -12.19 27.23 18.96
CA VAL A 59 -12.05 26.88 17.55
C VAL A 59 -11.71 25.41 17.42
N VAL A 60 -12.63 24.61 16.89
CA VAL A 60 -12.43 23.18 16.62
C VAL A 60 -11.76 23.05 15.25
N ARG A 61 -10.56 22.45 15.21
CA ARG A 61 -9.74 22.28 14.00
C ARG A 61 -9.71 20.87 13.45
N ALA A 62 -10.08 19.88 14.26
CA ALA A 62 -10.22 18.50 13.78
C ALA A 62 -11.37 17.79 14.51
N LEU A 63 -12.12 16.99 13.76
CA LEU A 63 -13.25 16.21 14.27
C LEU A 63 -12.89 14.73 14.37
N PRO A 64 -13.58 13.97 15.25
CA PRO A 64 -13.51 12.53 15.25
C PRO A 64 -13.77 11.93 13.85
N HIS A 65 -13.15 10.81 13.53
CA HIS A 65 -13.37 10.12 12.26
C HIS A 65 -14.88 9.91 11.98
N GLN A 66 -15.32 10.22 10.76
CA GLN A 66 -16.75 10.13 10.38
C GLN A 66 -17.72 10.96 11.27
N ALA A 67 -17.25 12.01 11.92
CA ALA A 67 -18.11 13.00 12.54
C ALA A 67 -18.47 14.10 11.54
N SER A 68 -19.73 14.55 11.58
CA SER A 68 -20.21 15.65 10.73
C SER A 68 -20.19 16.96 11.53
N GLY A 69 -19.52 18.00 10.99
CA GLY A 69 -19.51 19.34 11.58
C GLY A 69 -20.90 19.92 11.72
N THR A 70 -21.73 19.84 10.68
CA THR A 70 -23.13 20.30 10.70
C THR A 70 -23.94 19.63 11.81
N LYS A 71 -23.86 18.31 11.95
CA LYS A 71 -24.57 17.59 13.01
C LYS A 71 -24.09 18.00 14.41
N ILE A 72 -22.79 18.27 14.58
CA ILE A 72 -22.26 18.75 15.87
C ILE A 72 -22.81 20.14 16.20
N LEU A 73 -22.80 21.06 15.22
CA LEU A 73 -23.41 22.39 15.42
C LEU A 73 -24.88 22.30 15.74
N GLU A 74 -25.66 21.44 15.09
CA GLU A 74 -27.06 21.19 15.42
C GLU A 74 -27.23 20.66 16.87
N GLN A 75 -26.38 19.73 17.31
CA GLN A 75 -26.41 19.22 18.68
C GLN A 75 -26.08 20.30 19.71
N ILE A 76 -25.18 21.23 19.43
CA ILE A 76 -24.84 22.35 20.31
C ILE A 76 -25.98 23.39 20.30
N ALA A 77 -26.50 23.72 19.12
CA ALA A 77 -27.62 24.66 18.98
C ALA A 77 -28.87 24.20 19.72
N ASP A 78 -29.20 22.92 19.65
CA ASP A 78 -30.34 22.35 20.44
C ASP A 78 -30.15 22.51 21.95
N GLN A 79 -28.90 22.33 22.43
CA GLN A 79 -28.59 22.56 23.84
C GLN A 79 -28.66 24.06 24.24
N MET A 80 -28.26 24.97 23.33
CA MET A 80 -28.40 26.42 23.56
C MET A 80 -29.90 26.81 23.65
N GLN A 81 -30.73 26.32 22.72
CA GLN A 81 -32.18 26.55 22.74
C GLN A 81 -32.84 26.05 24.03
N LYS A 82 -32.39 24.87 24.50
CA LYS A 82 -32.85 24.28 25.79
C LYS A 82 -32.23 24.94 27.03
N LYS A 83 -31.47 26.03 26.84
CA LYS A 83 -30.75 26.79 27.92
C LYS A 83 -29.79 25.93 28.75
N LYS A 84 -29.27 24.83 28.19
CA LYS A 84 -28.29 23.96 28.84
C LYS A 84 -26.86 24.48 28.68
N LEU A 85 -26.62 25.38 27.72
CA LEU A 85 -25.33 26.02 27.44
C LEU A 85 -25.46 27.56 27.51
N PRO A 86 -25.75 28.14 28.68
CA PRO A 86 -25.99 29.58 28.81
C PRO A 86 -24.70 30.41 28.59
N MET A 87 -23.54 29.77 28.60
CA MET A 87 -22.25 30.40 28.37
C MET A 87 -21.88 30.55 26.88
N VAL A 88 -22.54 29.83 25.98
CA VAL A 88 -22.34 29.91 24.53
C VAL A 88 -23.31 30.92 23.93
N VAL A 89 -22.84 31.84 23.10
CA VAL A 89 -23.63 32.90 22.47
C VAL A 89 -23.81 32.75 20.99
N ASP A 90 -22.81 32.16 20.30
CA ASP A 90 -22.86 32.03 18.86
C ASP A 90 -22.10 30.76 18.39
N LEU A 91 -22.52 30.23 17.23
CA LEU A 91 -21.96 29.06 16.58
C LEU A 91 -21.75 29.36 15.09
N ARG A 92 -20.57 29.12 14.57
CA ARG A 92 -20.27 29.33 13.14
C ARG A 92 -19.46 28.15 12.57
N ASP A 93 -19.72 27.84 11.32
CA ASP A 93 -18.84 27.00 10.50
C ASP A 93 -18.06 27.94 9.58
N GLU A 94 -16.76 28.05 9.82
CA GLU A 94 -15.84 28.89 9.05
C GLU A 94 -14.89 28.03 8.21
N GLY A 95 -15.22 26.73 8.01
CA GLY A 95 -14.44 25.81 7.20
C GLY A 95 -14.30 26.28 5.75
N ASP A 96 -13.11 26.22 5.23
CA ASP A 96 -12.79 26.56 3.83
C ASP A 96 -11.95 25.46 3.15
N HIS A 97 -11.47 25.71 1.93
CA HIS A 97 -10.62 24.75 1.20
C HIS A 97 -9.22 24.59 1.80
N LYS A 98 -8.73 25.48 2.66
CA LYS A 98 -7.44 25.42 3.35
C LYS A 98 -7.58 24.79 4.72
N GLU A 99 -8.61 25.19 5.46
CA GLU A 99 -8.99 24.66 6.78
C GLU A 99 -10.38 24.03 6.69
N PRO A 100 -10.50 22.78 6.21
CA PRO A 100 -11.81 22.15 5.98
C PRO A 100 -12.66 21.96 7.24
N VAL A 101 -12.01 22.00 8.40
CA VAL A 101 -12.69 21.92 9.71
C VAL A 101 -12.27 23.16 10.51
N ARG A 102 -13.20 24.11 10.63
CA ARG A 102 -13.07 25.28 11.49
C ARG A 102 -14.44 25.60 12.07
N LEU A 103 -14.80 24.92 13.17
CA LEU A 103 -16.05 25.21 13.88
C LEU A 103 -15.76 26.17 15.02
N VAL A 104 -16.42 27.28 15.04
CA VAL A 104 -16.23 28.35 16.03
C VAL A 104 -17.40 28.38 17.00
N ILE A 105 -17.09 28.30 18.29
CA ILE A 105 -18.04 28.33 19.40
C ILE A 105 -17.69 29.57 20.24
N THR A 106 -18.51 30.62 20.15
CA THR A 106 -18.28 31.89 20.85
C THR A 106 -18.82 31.86 22.27
N LEU A 107 -17.96 32.12 23.23
CA LEU A 107 -18.33 32.24 24.66
C LEU A 107 -18.70 33.68 25.03
N LYS A 108 -19.57 33.87 26.04
CA LYS A 108 -19.95 35.17 26.55
C LYS A 108 -18.78 36.00 27.08
N SER A 109 -17.77 35.35 27.59
CA SER A 109 -16.61 36.00 28.22
C SER A 109 -15.39 35.09 28.21
N ASN A 110 -14.20 35.68 28.08
CA ASN A 110 -12.91 34.99 28.19
C ASN A 110 -12.59 34.48 29.62
N ARG A 111 -13.42 34.83 30.60
CA ARG A 111 -13.31 34.30 31.97
C ARG A 111 -13.95 32.93 32.16
N ILE A 112 -14.69 32.46 31.16
CA ILE A 112 -15.32 31.12 31.17
C ILE A 112 -14.21 30.10 30.82
N ASP A 113 -14.11 29.04 31.62
CA ASP A 113 -13.16 27.96 31.34
C ASP A 113 -13.59 27.17 30.11
N SER A 114 -12.88 27.35 29.01
CA SER A 114 -13.11 26.65 27.76
C SER A 114 -12.98 25.13 27.91
N THR A 115 -12.14 24.66 28.85
CA THR A 115 -11.93 23.23 29.12
C THR A 115 -13.19 22.61 29.73
N GLU A 116 -13.84 23.31 30.67
CA GLU A 116 -15.09 22.84 31.27
C GLU A 116 -16.21 22.76 30.22
N VAL A 117 -16.32 23.77 29.35
CA VAL A 117 -17.28 23.78 28.23
C VAL A 117 -17.04 22.61 27.30
N MET A 118 -15.78 22.39 26.90
CA MET A 118 -15.42 21.28 26.01
C MET A 118 -15.63 19.93 26.67
N ASN A 119 -15.38 19.77 27.95
CA ASN A 119 -15.67 18.53 28.65
C ASN A 119 -17.19 18.20 28.66
N HIS A 120 -18.02 19.22 28.83
CA HIS A 120 -19.46 19.04 28.69
C HIS A 120 -19.85 18.65 27.26
N LEU A 121 -19.29 19.34 26.26
CA LEU A 121 -19.54 19.03 24.84
C LEU A 121 -19.04 17.65 24.42
N TYR A 122 -17.93 17.19 24.95
CA TYR A 122 -17.44 15.81 24.72
C TYR A 122 -18.42 14.74 25.25
N ALA A 123 -19.09 15.04 26.35
CA ALA A 123 -20.06 14.09 26.93
C ALA A 123 -21.40 14.10 26.22
N THR A 124 -21.76 15.20 25.52
CA THR A 124 -23.12 15.45 25.02
C THR A 124 -23.24 15.57 23.51
N THR A 125 -22.15 15.57 22.79
CA THR A 125 -22.11 15.73 21.33
C THR A 125 -21.12 14.74 20.66
N ASP A 126 -21.15 14.73 19.33
CA ASP A 126 -20.23 13.93 18.51
C ASP A 126 -18.77 14.52 18.44
N LEU A 127 -18.45 15.55 19.26
CA LEU A 127 -17.06 16.04 19.45
C LEU A 127 -16.16 15.00 20.13
N GLN A 128 -16.73 14.00 20.81
CA GLN A 128 -16.05 12.78 21.21
C GLN A 128 -16.87 11.58 20.77
N LYS A 129 -16.23 10.62 20.12
CA LYS A 129 -16.86 9.36 19.72
C LYS A 129 -16.08 8.14 20.20
N ASN A 130 -16.82 7.08 20.53
CA ASN A 130 -16.26 5.79 20.86
C ASN A 130 -16.14 4.94 19.58
N TYR A 131 -14.98 4.35 19.37
CA TYR A 131 -14.71 3.43 18.26
C TYR A 131 -14.44 2.04 18.80
N ARG A 132 -15.02 1.05 18.15
CA ARG A 132 -14.75 -0.35 18.45
C ARG A 132 -13.75 -0.89 17.43
N ALA A 133 -12.65 -1.42 17.91
CA ALA A 133 -11.70 -2.15 17.10
C ALA A 133 -12.09 -3.64 17.09
N ASN A 134 -12.12 -4.21 15.89
CA ASN A 134 -12.26 -5.64 15.68
C ASN A 134 -11.41 -6.01 14.44
N ILE A 135 -10.22 -6.54 14.70
CA ILE A 135 -9.26 -6.90 13.64
C ILE A 135 -9.67 -8.27 13.05
N ASN A 136 -10.82 -8.28 12.40
CA ASN A 136 -11.37 -9.48 11.76
C ASN A 136 -11.00 -9.48 10.28
N LEU A 137 -10.16 -10.43 9.85
CA LEU A 137 -9.60 -10.52 8.51
C LEU A 137 -9.66 -11.97 8.01
N ILE A 138 -9.59 -12.12 6.68
CA ILE A 138 -9.49 -13.44 6.06
C ILE A 138 -8.04 -13.92 6.16
N SER A 139 -7.84 -15.07 6.81
CA SER A 139 -6.53 -15.70 6.94
C SER A 139 -6.02 -16.25 5.60
N LEU A 140 -4.74 -16.60 5.51
CA LEU A 140 -4.17 -17.27 4.33
C LEU A 140 -4.84 -18.63 4.02
N LYS A 141 -5.58 -19.20 4.98
CA LYS A 141 -6.37 -20.41 4.80
C LYS A 141 -7.77 -20.16 4.20
N GLY A 142 -8.12 -18.89 3.92
CA GLY A 142 -9.41 -18.51 3.37
C GLY A 142 -10.54 -18.39 4.41
N SER A 143 -10.27 -18.53 5.70
CA SER A 143 -11.26 -18.40 6.77
C SER A 143 -11.16 -17.06 7.49
N PRO A 144 -12.29 -16.40 7.84
CA PRO A 144 -12.31 -15.19 8.64
C PRO A 144 -11.93 -15.54 10.09
N ARG A 145 -11.11 -14.72 10.71
CA ARG A 145 -10.78 -14.81 12.15
C ARG A 145 -10.32 -13.46 12.69
N VAL A 146 -10.41 -13.32 14.00
CA VAL A 146 -9.85 -12.16 14.71
C VAL A 146 -8.36 -12.39 14.92
N PHE A 147 -7.56 -11.37 14.61
CA PHE A 147 -6.11 -11.40 14.73
C PHE A 147 -5.61 -10.49 15.83
N SER A 148 -4.63 -10.93 16.60
CA SER A 148 -3.74 -10.01 17.29
C SER A 148 -2.83 -9.29 16.29
N LEU A 149 -2.32 -8.11 16.65
CA LEU A 149 -1.41 -7.35 15.78
C LEU A 149 -0.18 -8.18 15.37
N ASN A 150 0.40 -8.91 16.31
CA ASN A 150 1.54 -9.78 16.05
C ASN A 150 1.20 -10.90 15.05
N ALA A 151 0.08 -11.60 15.25
CA ALA A 151 -0.36 -12.65 14.36
C ALA A 151 -0.69 -12.12 12.96
N LEU A 152 -1.31 -10.95 12.87
CA LEU A 152 -1.62 -10.29 11.62
C LEU A 152 -0.36 -9.97 10.81
N ILE A 153 0.62 -9.30 11.44
CA ILE A 153 1.87 -8.94 10.76
C ILE A 153 2.65 -10.20 10.36
N ALA A 154 2.68 -11.23 11.21
CA ALA A 154 3.33 -12.50 10.88
C ALA A 154 2.70 -13.18 9.65
N GLU A 155 1.37 -13.20 9.57
CA GLU A 155 0.66 -13.79 8.45
C GLU A 155 0.78 -12.94 7.17
N TRP A 156 0.74 -11.60 7.32
CA TRP A 156 1.00 -10.68 6.21
C TRP A 156 2.41 -10.84 5.63
N LEU A 157 3.43 -11.02 6.47
CA LEU A 157 4.80 -11.27 6.02
C LEU A 157 4.91 -12.58 5.22
N LYS A 158 4.22 -13.64 5.64
CA LYS A 158 4.14 -14.87 4.85
C LYS A 158 3.51 -14.65 3.48
N PHE A 159 2.37 -13.94 3.46
CA PHE A 159 1.71 -13.57 2.21
C PHE A 159 2.64 -12.74 1.31
N ARG A 160 3.31 -11.75 1.88
CA ARG A 160 4.25 -10.89 1.16
C ARG A 160 5.41 -11.69 0.55
N GLN A 161 5.99 -12.61 1.32
CA GLN A 161 7.06 -13.50 0.84
C GLN A 161 6.60 -14.34 -0.35
N GLN A 162 5.44 -14.97 -0.27
CA GLN A 162 4.87 -15.78 -1.36
C GLN A 162 4.58 -14.95 -2.61
N THR A 163 4.05 -13.73 -2.42
CA THR A 163 3.72 -12.83 -3.53
C THR A 163 4.98 -12.32 -4.22
N VAL A 164 6.00 -11.94 -3.44
CA VAL A 164 7.29 -11.51 -3.99
C VAL A 164 7.97 -12.64 -4.73
N MET A 165 7.98 -13.85 -4.15
CA MET A 165 8.58 -15.02 -4.81
C MET A 165 7.93 -15.28 -6.17
N ARG A 166 6.60 -15.37 -6.23
CA ARG A 166 5.87 -15.55 -7.51
C ARG A 166 6.16 -14.45 -8.53
N LYS A 167 6.29 -13.20 -8.06
CA LYS A 167 6.65 -12.08 -8.94
C LYS A 167 8.06 -12.23 -9.53
N LEU A 168 9.02 -12.67 -8.72
CA LEU A 168 10.39 -12.88 -9.16
C LEU A 168 10.51 -14.08 -10.11
N GLU A 169 9.83 -15.19 -9.82
CA GLU A 169 9.75 -16.38 -10.68
C GLU A 169 9.13 -16.02 -12.03
N HIS A 170 7.99 -15.35 -12.04
CA HIS A 170 7.35 -14.92 -13.29
C HIS A 170 8.24 -13.97 -14.11
N ARG A 171 8.98 -13.06 -13.44
CA ARG A 171 9.93 -12.19 -14.16
C ARG A 171 11.10 -12.98 -14.72
N LEU A 172 11.59 -13.98 -13.99
CA LEU A 172 12.65 -14.88 -14.45
C LEU A 172 12.21 -15.64 -15.71
N ASP A 173 11.01 -16.21 -15.71
CA ASP A 173 10.45 -16.91 -16.88
C ASP A 173 10.39 -15.98 -18.10
N GLN A 174 9.91 -14.72 -17.93
CA GLN A 174 9.90 -13.75 -19.02
C GLN A 174 11.29 -13.42 -19.56
N VAL A 175 12.28 -13.31 -18.66
CA VAL A 175 13.67 -13.04 -19.04
C VAL A 175 14.26 -14.23 -19.79
N ASP A 176 14.03 -15.46 -19.31
CA ASP A 176 14.48 -16.69 -19.97
C ASP A 176 13.84 -16.86 -21.35
N ASP A 177 12.55 -16.66 -21.49
CA ASP A 177 11.85 -16.69 -22.79
C ASP A 177 12.44 -15.67 -23.76
N ARG A 178 12.71 -14.46 -23.28
CA ARG A 178 13.29 -13.41 -24.13
C ARG A 178 14.72 -13.72 -24.54
N ILE A 179 15.57 -14.19 -23.63
CA ILE A 179 16.94 -14.63 -23.93
C ILE A 179 16.91 -15.76 -24.96
N HIS A 180 16.01 -16.73 -24.79
CA HIS A 180 15.85 -17.83 -25.73
C HIS A 180 15.55 -17.34 -27.16
N ILE A 181 14.64 -16.37 -27.30
CA ILE A 181 14.33 -15.76 -28.60
C ILE A 181 15.54 -15.02 -29.17
N LEU A 182 16.24 -14.21 -28.35
CA LEU A 182 17.41 -13.45 -28.76
C LEU A 182 18.54 -14.38 -29.23
N GLU A 183 18.75 -15.50 -28.58
CA GLU A 183 19.73 -16.53 -29.00
C GLU A 183 19.40 -17.05 -30.41
N GLY A 184 18.15 -17.35 -30.68
CA GLY A 184 17.73 -17.76 -32.02
C GLY A 184 17.95 -16.68 -33.08
N LEU A 185 17.62 -15.44 -32.76
CA LEU A 185 17.85 -14.31 -33.65
C LEU A 185 19.33 -14.08 -33.95
N LEU A 186 20.19 -14.15 -32.95
CA LEU A 186 21.64 -13.98 -33.13
C LEU A 186 22.25 -15.09 -33.98
N ILE A 187 21.78 -16.33 -33.90
CA ILE A 187 22.21 -17.42 -34.78
C ILE A 187 21.98 -17.08 -36.27
N VAL A 188 20.82 -16.45 -36.57
CA VAL A 188 20.48 -16.04 -37.94
C VAL A 188 21.42 -14.96 -38.48
N TYR A 189 21.87 -14.03 -37.65
CA TYR A 189 22.80 -13.00 -38.07
C TYR A 189 24.21 -13.55 -38.44
N LEU A 190 24.54 -14.72 -37.94
CA LEU A 190 25.83 -15.38 -38.29
C LEU A 190 25.82 -15.99 -39.70
N ASP A 191 24.65 -16.38 -40.25
CA ASP A 191 24.53 -17.00 -41.58
C ASP A 191 23.21 -16.59 -42.25
N LEU A 192 23.08 -15.29 -42.49
CA LEU A 192 21.88 -14.66 -43.03
C LEU A 192 21.56 -15.16 -44.46
N ASP A 193 22.58 -15.36 -45.26
CA ASP A 193 22.43 -15.81 -46.66
C ASP A 193 21.80 -17.20 -46.73
N LYS A 194 22.21 -18.10 -45.85
CA LYS A 194 21.61 -19.44 -45.71
C LYS A 194 20.15 -19.39 -45.25
N VAL A 195 19.84 -18.50 -44.33
CA VAL A 195 18.44 -18.30 -43.89
C VAL A 195 17.57 -17.83 -45.04
N ILE A 196 18.01 -16.80 -45.78
CA ILE A 196 17.28 -16.28 -46.95
C ILE A 196 17.15 -17.37 -48.01
N HIS A 197 18.21 -18.14 -48.28
CA HIS A 197 18.16 -19.23 -49.22
C HIS A 197 17.08 -20.29 -48.88
N ILE A 198 17.03 -20.72 -47.62
CA ILE A 198 16.04 -21.67 -47.14
C ILE A 198 14.61 -21.10 -47.24
N ILE A 199 14.39 -19.84 -46.83
CA ILE A 199 13.09 -19.22 -46.88
C ILE A 199 12.56 -19.10 -48.34
N ARG A 200 13.45 -18.84 -49.31
CA ARG A 200 13.08 -18.64 -50.70
C ARG A 200 12.85 -19.92 -51.51
N ASN A 201 13.60 -20.99 -51.15
CA ASN A 201 13.68 -22.21 -51.98
C ASN A 201 13.05 -23.45 -51.35
N SER A 202 12.59 -23.36 -50.08
CA SER A 202 11.98 -24.50 -49.39
C SER A 202 10.45 -24.40 -49.41
N ASP A 203 9.79 -25.53 -49.59
CA ASP A 203 8.32 -25.67 -49.45
C ASP A 203 7.89 -25.62 -47.96
N GLU A 204 8.79 -26.04 -47.01
CA GLU A 204 8.56 -26.02 -45.57
C GLU A 204 9.71 -25.31 -44.83
N PRO A 205 9.83 -23.97 -45.01
CA PRO A 205 10.99 -23.22 -44.49
C PRO A 205 11.14 -23.32 -42.96
N LYS A 206 10.03 -23.44 -42.22
CA LYS A 206 10.05 -23.58 -40.77
C LYS A 206 10.79 -24.84 -40.34
N LYS A 207 10.47 -26.02 -40.91
CA LYS A 207 11.08 -27.29 -40.57
C LYS A 207 12.57 -27.32 -40.97
N GLU A 208 12.88 -26.75 -42.12
CA GLU A 208 14.27 -26.71 -42.60
C GLU A 208 15.14 -25.80 -41.76
N LEU A 209 14.65 -24.61 -41.36
CA LEU A 209 15.38 -23.73 -40.45
C LEU A 209 15.67 -24.41 -39.10
N MET A 210 14.65 -25.06 -38.50
CA MET A 210 14.82 -25.80 -37.25
C MET A 210 15.92 -26.86 -37.37
N LYS A 211 15.93 -27.60 -38.49
CA LYS A 211 16.92 -28.66 -38.73
C LYS A 211 18.30 -28.10 -39.04
N ALA A 212 18.39 -27.06 -39.85
CA ALA A 212 19.66 -26.48 -40.31
C ALA A 212 20.44 -25.76 -39.20
N PHE A 213 19.72 -25.08 -38.31
CA PHE A 213 20.27 -24.25 -37.24
C PHE A 213 20.10 -24.86 -35.84
N LYS A 214 19.40 -25.98 -35.72
CA LYS A 214 19.10 -26.66 -34.44
C LYS A 214 18.38 -25.75 -33.42
N ILE A 215 17.51 -24.91 -33.94
CA ILE A 215 16.73 -23.95 -33.16
C ILE A 215 15.33 -24.47 -32.83
N SER A 216 14.72 -23.92 -31.80
CA SER A 216 13.36 -24.27 -31.39
C SER A 216 12.30 -23.70 -32.34
N GLU A 217 11.08 -24.22 -32.23
CA GLU A 217 9.93 -23.68 -32.97
C GLU A 217 9.66 -22.22 -32.64
N ILE A 218 9.79 -21.84 -31.34
CA ILE A 218 9.58 -20.45 -30.88
C ILE A 218 10.61 -19.54 -31.52
N GLN A 219 11.89 -19.94 -31.52
CA GLN A 219 12.96 -19.18 -32.17
C GLN A 219 12.74 -19.06 -33.69
N THR A 220 12.31 -20.14 -34.32
CA THR A 220 12.03 -20.16 -35.76
C THR A 220 10.89 -19.22 -36.14
N ASN A 221 9.80 -19.21 -35.38
CA ASN A 221 8.69 -18.28 -35.59
C ASN A 221 9.15 -16.81 -35.44
N ALA A 222 9.93 -16.53 -34.42
CA ALA A 222 10.51 -15.19 -34.24
C ALA A 222 11.41 -14.74 -35.42
N ILE A 223 12.19 -15.67 -35.99
CA ILE A 223 13.03 -15.44 -37.18
C ILE A 223 12.17 -15.14 -38.40
N LEU A 224 11.12 -15.90 -38.64
CA LEU A 224 10.22 -15.72 -39.80
C LEU A 224 9.42 -14.41 -39.73
N GLU A 225 9.25 -13.86 -38.54
CA GLU A 225 8.59 -12.55 -38.30
C GLU A 225 9.55 -11.36 -38.34
N ILE A 226 10.86 -11.56 -38.56
CA ILE A 226 11.83 -10.46 -38.67
C ILE A 226 11.49 -9.55 -39.86
N ARG A 227 11.46 -8.28 -39.61
CA ARG A 227 11.31 -7.28 -40.67
C ARG A 227 12.66 -7.03 -41.34
N LEU A 228 12.71 -6.88 -42.68
CA LEU A 228 13.93 -6.65 -43.43
C LEU A 228 14.81 -5.52 -42.88
N ARG A 229 14.22 -4.44 -42.37
CA ARG A 229 14.96 -3.33 -41.74
C ARG A 229 15.74 -3.74 -40.49
N GLN A 230 15.32 -4.80 -39.81
CA GLN A 230 15.96 -5.30 -38.58
C GLN A 230 17.19 -6.15 -38.87
N LEU A 231 17.45 -6.50 -40.14
CA LEU A 231 18.62 -7.24 -40.55
C LEU A 231 19.89 -6.35 -40.71
N ALA A 232 19.78 -5.05 -40.40
CA ALA A 232 20.92 -4.15 -40.42
C ALA A 232 21.89 -4.44 -39.28
N LYS A 233 23.21 -4.27 -39.54
CA LYS A 233 24.30 -4.54 -38.55
C LYS A 233 24.13 -3.81 -37.21
N LEU A 234 23.52 -2.61 -37.21
CA LEU A 234 23.23 -1.86 -35.98
C LEU A 234 22.20 -2.56 -35.09
N GLU A 235 21.27 -3.31 -35.67
CA GLU A 235 20.27 -4.05 -34.89
C GLU A 235 20.89 -5.29 -34.22
N GLN A 236 21.86 -5.96 -34.86
CA GLN A 236 22.59 -7.05 -34.23
C GLN A 236 23.25 -6.59 -32.91
N ILE A 237 23.94 -5.45 -32.92
CA ILE A 237 24.59 -4.89 -31.71
C ILE A 237 23.58 -4.67 -30.60
N LYS A 238 22.39 -4.12 -30.94
CA LYS A 238 21.32 -3.90 -29.97
C LYS A 238 20.80 -5.22 -29.37
N LEU A 239 20.69 -6.28 -30.16
CA LEU A 239 20.26 -7.59 -29.67
C LEU A 239 21.29 -8.21 -28.74
N GLU A 240 22.59 -8.04 -29.03
CA GLU A 240 23.68 -8.49 -28.16
C GLU A 240 23.70 -7.72 -26.83
N GLU A 241 23.52 -6.40 -26.88
CA GLU A 241 23.40 -5.56 -25.68
C GLU A 241 22.16 -5.93 -24.85
N GLU A 242 21.00 -6.13 -25.48
CA GLU A 242 19.77 -6.56 -24.82
C GLU A 242 19.99 -7.93 -24.15
N LYS A 243 20.58 -8.89 -24.86
CA LYS A 243 20.87 -10.21 -24.31
C LYS A 243 21.77 -10.10 -23.09
N GLY A 244 22.87 -9.35 -23.19
CA GLY A 244 23.81 -9.15 -22.08
C GLY A 244 23.14 -8.52 -20.85
N ALA A 245 22.27 -7.54 -21.04
CA ALA A 245 21.52 -6.92 -19.95
C ALA A 245 20.56 -7.91 -19.28
N LEU A 246 19.84 -8.71 -20.07
CA LEU A 246 18.92 -9.73 -19.56
C LEU A 246 19.65 -10.88 -18.84
N GLU A 247 20.83 -11.29 -19.30
CA GLU A 247 21.65 -12.28 -18.60
C GLU A 247 22.11 -11.80 -17.22
N ILE A 248 22.46 -10.52 -17.10
CA ILE A 248 22.76 -9.89 -15.81
C ILE A 248 21.51 -9.89 -14.91
N GLU A 249 20.35 -9.47 -15.43
CA GLU A 249 19.08 -9.47 -14.70
C GLU A 249 18.73 -10.89 -14.22
N ARG A 250 18.82 -11.88 -15.10
CA ARG A 250 18.63 -13.30 -14.80
C ARG A 250 19.46 -13.76 -13.61
N ALA A 251 20.77 -13.47 -13.66
CA ALA A 251 21.70 -13.86 -12.60
C ALA A 251 21.35 -13.21 -11.25
N VAL A 252 20.85 -11.98 -11.25
CA VAL A 252 20.36 -11.29 -10.03
C VAL A 252 19.09 -11.94 -9.50
N LEU A 253 18.09 -12.19 -10.36
CA LEU A 253 16.84 -12.84 -9.99
C LEU A 253 17.07 -14.23 -9.40
N GLU A 254 17.89 -15.06 -10.06
CA GLU A 254 18.24 -16.40 -9.56
C GLU A 254 18.92 -16.35 -8.18
N LYS A 255 19.85 -15.39 -7.98
CA LYS A 255 20.50 -15.23 -6.67
C LYS A 255 19.55 -14.86 -5.56
N ILE A 256 18.49 -14.07 -5.85
CA ILE A 256 17.47 -13.70 -4.87
C ILE A 256 16.57 -14.89 -4.59
N ILE A 257 16.06 -15.56 -5.62
CA ILE A 257 15.15 -16.72 -5.53
C ILE A 257 15.80 -17.88 -4.75
N LYS A 258 17.07 -18.19 -5.04
CA LYS A 258 17.81 -19.29 -4.41
C LYS A 258 18.24 -19.02 -2.96
N SER A 259 18.14 -17.77 -2.46
CA SER A 259 18.64 -17.38 -1.15
C SER A 259 17.57 -16.76 -0.26
N LYS A 260 17.15 -17.48 0.79
CA LYS A 260 16.21 -16.95 1.80
C LYS A 260 16.68 -15.65 2.46
N ALA A 261 18.00 -15.49 2.67
CA ALA A 261 18.56 -14.27 3.25
C ALA A 261 18.41 -13.08 2.30
N ARG A 262 18.72 -13.25 1.01
CA ARG A 262 18.57 -12.19 0.00
C ARG A 262 17.10 -11.85 -0.24
N LEU A 263 16.22 -12.85 -0.29
CA LEU A 263 14.78 -12.64 -0.37
C LEU A 263 14.26 -11.81 0.80
N LYS A 264 14.74 -12.10 2.02
CA LYS A 264 14.39 -11.34 3.24
C LYS A 264 14.82 -9.87 3.13
N THR A 265 16.00 -9.60 2.58
CA THR A 265 16.48 -8.22 2.38
C THR A 265 15.73 -7.50 1.27
N PHE A 266 15.21 -8.25 0.30
CA PHE A 266 14.44 -7.70 -0.82
C PHE A 266 12.99 -7.36 -0.46
N ILE A 267 12.41 -8.00 0.57
CA ILE A 267 11.03 -7.78 1.07
C ILE A 267 10.91 -6.50 1.88
#